data_970e237391ad0adf25983b09d717e150
#
_entry.id   970e237391ad0adf25983b09d717e150
#
_cell.length_a   1.000
_cell.length_b   1.000
_cell.length_c   1.000
_cell.angle_alpha   90.00
_cell.angle_beta   90.00
_cell.angle_gamma   90.00
#
_symmetry.space_group_name_H-M   'P 1'
#
loop_
_entity.id
_entity.type
_entity.pdbx_description
1 polymer ?
#
loop_
_entity_poly.entity_id
_entity_poly.type
_entity_poly.pdbx_seq_one_letter_code
_entity_poly.pdbx_strand_id
1 'polypeptide(L)'
;MKAFVGELIGTFVLTLFGCGSVAVAVLFGEYGSIFQIALVWGIGVTLAIYLTRHLSCAHLNPAVTVAMVLSKRMKADKLLSYLLAQFAGAFLAGAVLYGLLAPTISAYELAHGIVRGTEASIDTARMFGEFYPNPGDSTVSYTHLTLPT
;
A
#
# COMPACT_ATOMS: atom_id res chain seq x y z
N MET A 1 20.52 -9.41 8.02
CA MET A 1 19.86 -8.47 8.96
C MET A 1 19.68 -7.07 8.37
N LYS A 2 20.69 -6.41 7.83
CA LYS A 2 20.57 -5.05 7.25
C LYS A 2 19.51 -4.96 6.15
N ALA A 3 19.49 -5.93 5.21
CA ALA A 3 18.53 -5.94 4.11
C ALA A 3 17.09 -6.13 4.58
N PHE A 4 16.85 -6.97 5.57
CA PHE A 4 15.53 -7.13 6.18
C PHE A 4 15.01 -5.81 6.75
N VAL A 5 15.85 -5.11 7.52
CA VAL A 5 15.49 -3.81 8.10
C VAL A 5 15.22 -2.76 7.01
N GLY A 6 16.02 -2.76 5.94
CA GLY A 6 15.81 -1.87 4.80
C GLY A 6 14.47 -2.10 4.10
N GLU A 7 14.13 -3.34 3.80
CA GLU A 7 12.84 -3.68 3.17
C GLU A 7 11.66 -3.38 4.10
N LEU A 8 11.78 -3.67 5.39
CA LEU A 8 10.74 -3.38 6.38
C LEU A 8 10.47 -1.88 6.49
N ILE A 9 11.51 -1.07 6.73
CA ILE A 9 11.36 0.38 6.88
C ILE A 9 10.89 1.01 5.56
N GLY A 10 11.47 0.62 4.43
CA GLY A 10 11.12 1.18 3.15
C GLY A 10 9.67 0.88 2.77
N THR A 11 9.23 -0.37 2.94
CA THR A 11 7.83 -0.73 2.67
C THR A 11 6.88 -0.06 3.67
N PHE A 12 7.27 0.07 4.93
CA PHE A 12 6.50 0.83 5.92
C PHE A 12 6.28 2.28 5.46
N VAL A 13 7.35 2.99 5.09
CA VAL A 13 7.25 4.39 4.62
C VAL A 13 6.40 4.50 3.36
N LEU A 14 6.66 3.67 2.36
CA LEU A 14 5.89 3.62 1.12
C LEU A 14 4.40 3.46 1.39
N THR A 15 4.04 2.45 2.19
CA THR A 15 2.63 2.11 2.49
C THR A 15 1.98 3.20 3.35
N LEU A 16 2.73 3.78 4.30
CA LEU A 16 2.21 4.85 5.15
C LEU A 16 1.80 6.08 4.33
N PHE A 17 2.64 6.51 3.39
CA PHE A 17 2.32 7.63 2.50
C PHE A 17 1.19 7.28 1.54
N GLY A 18 1.25 6.11 0.91
CA GLY A 18 0.29 5.68 -0.08
C GLY A 18 -1.11 5.50 0.50
N CYS A 19 -1.26 4.61 1.48
CA CYS A 19 -2.55 4.37 2.15
C CYS A 19 -3.02 5.61 2.91
N GLY A 20 -2.10 6.39 3.49
CA GLY A 20 -2.42 7.66 4.13
C GLY A 20 -3.05 8.67 3.17
N SER A 21 -2.55 8.78 1.94
CA SER A 21 -3.16 9.66 0.93
C SER A 21 -4.56 9.23 0.53
N VAL A 22 -4.80 7.91 0.41
CA VAL A 22 -6.14 7.37 0.15
C VAL A 22 -7.08 7.65 1.33
N ALA A 23 -6.58 7.48 2.56
CA ALA A 23 -7.35 7.78 3.76
C ALA A 23 -7.77 9.26 3.84
N VAL A 24 -6.87 10.19 3.48
CA VAL A 24 -7.19 11.62 3.40
C VAL A 24 -8.26 11.87 2.34
N ALA A 25 -8.17 11.25 1.18
CA ALA A 25 -9.16 11.38 0.13
C ALA A 25 -10.55 10.87 0.56
N VAL A 26 -10.60 9.72 1.21
CA VAL A 26 -11.88 9.09 1.62
C VAL A 26 -12.50 9.82 2.80
N LEU A 27 -11.74 10.06 3.87
CA LEU A 27 -12.30 10.55 5.13
C LEU A 27 -12.57 12.05 5.15
N PHE A 28 -11.79 12.82 4.42
CA PHE A 28 -11.87 14.28 4.45
C PHE A 28 -12.36 14.90 3.14
N GLY A 29 -12.56 14.08 2.09
CA GLY A 29 -12.97 14.57 0.77
C GLY A 29 -11.92 15.45 0.10
N GLU A 30 -10.70 15.45 0.62
CA GLU A 30 -9.58 16.19 0.04
C GLU A 30 -9.05 15.47 -1.21
N TYR A 31 -8.22 16.13 -1.99
CA TYR A 31 -7.74 15.66 -3.29
C TYR A 31 -8.82 15.57 -4.38
N GLY A 32 -8.90 16.60 -5.19
CA GLY A 32 -9.84 16.71 -6.31
C GLY A 32 -9.56 15.76 -7.48
N SER A 33 -8.46 15.03 -7.47
CA SER A 33 -8.11 14.10 -8.54
C SER A 33 -7.20 12.95 -8.07
N ILE A 34 -7.26 11.85 -8.78
CA ILE A 34 -6.37 10.68 -8.59
C ILE A 34 -4.88 11.05 -8.77
N PHE A 35 -4.58 12.11 -9.52
CA PHE A 35 -3.22 12.59 -9.72
C PHE A 35 -2.55 13.01 -8.40
N GLN A 36 -3.29 13.65 -7.50
CA GLN A 36 -2.77 14.07 -6.19
C GLN A 36 -2.41 12.86 -5.33
N ILE A 37 -3.26 11.83 -5.33
CA ILE A 37 -2.99 10.56 -4.64
C ILE A 37 -1.73 9.91 -5.24
N ALA A 38 -1.66 9.81 -6.57
CA ALA A 38 -0.52 9.22 -7.26
C ALA A 38 0.79 10.00 -7.00
N LEU A 39 0.72 11.33 -6.90
CA LEU A 39 1.87 12.16 -6.55
C LEU A 39 2.39 11.85 -5.15
N VAL A 40 1.51 11.72 -4.15
CA VAL A 40 1.90 11.36 -2.78
C VAL A 40 2.51 9.95 -2.75
N TRP A 41 1.94 8.98 -3.48
CA TRP A 41 2.52 7.65 -3.66
C TRP A 41 3.94 7.75 -4.26
N GLY A 42 4.13 8.53 -5.31
CA GLY A 42 5.43 8.73 -5.96
C GLY A 42 6.48 9.34 -5.02
N ILE A 43 6.07 10.33 -4.22
CA ILE A 43 6.95 10.93 -3.18
C ILE A 43 7.28 9.87 -2.13
N GLY A 44 6.30 9.10 -1.64
CA GLY A 44 6.50 8.03 -0.66
C GLY A 44 7.48 6.96 -1.15
N VAL A 45 7.33 6.50 -2.40
CA VAL A 45 8.28 5.57 -3.05
C VAL A 45 9.68 6.17 -3.10
N THR A 46 9.80 7.40 -3.55
CA THR A 46 11.09 8.10 -3.68
C THR A 46 11.79 8.19 -2.33
N LEU A 47 11.09 8.66 -1.30
CA LEU A 47 11.64 8.75 0.05
C LEU A 47 12.07 7.38 0.58
N ALA A 48 11.23 6.36 0.43
CA ALA A 48 11.52 5.00 0.86
C ALA A 48 12.77 4.44 0.18
N ILE A 49 12.93 4.63 -1.13
CA ILE A 49 14.13 4.20 -1.88
C ILE A 49 15.37 4.93 -1.36
N TYR A 50 15.33 6.25 -1.28
CA TYR A 50 16.49 7.01 -0.82
C TYR A 50 16.91 6.65 0.60
N LEU A 51 15.93 6.41 1.48
CA LEU A 51 16.17 6.04 2.87
C LEU A 51 16.82 4.66 3.00
N THR A 52 16.43 3.69 2.15
CA THR A 52 16.74 2.27 2.39
C THR A 52 17.64 1.61 1.34
N ARG A 53 17.93 2.26 0.20
CA ARG A 53 18.74 1.69 -0.90
C ARG A 53 20.13 1.19 -0.46
N HIS A 54 20.72 1.79 0.56
CA HIS A 54 22.01 1.37 1.09
C HIS A 54 21.94 0.15 2.02
N LEU A 55 20.73 -0.23 2.45
CA LEU A 55 20.48 -1.36 3.33
C LEU A 55 20.05 -2.62 2.58
N SER A 56 19.15 -2.48 1.57
CA SER A 56 18.49 -3.62 0.92
C SER A 56 18.44 -3.58 -0.60
N CYS A 57 18.91 -2.54 -1.25
CA CYS A 57 18.64 -2.20 -2.65
C CYS A 57 17.19 -1.76 -2.91
N ALA A 58 16.38 -1.62 -1.88
CA ALA A 58 15.04 -1.04 -1.89
C ALA A 58 14.11 -1.65 -2.95
N HIS A 59 13.85 -2.95 -2.87
CA HIS A 59 12.83 -3.58 -3.71
C HIS A 59 11.43 -3.14 -3.31
N LEU A 60 11.13 -3.12 -2.02
CA LEU A 60 9.90 -2.60 -1.40
C LEU A 60 8.60 -3.18 -1.97
N ASN A 61 8.72 -4.24 -2.75
CA ASN A 61 7.62 -4.87 -3.47
C ASN A 61 7.92 -6.36 -3.69
N PRO A 62 7.00 -7.26 -3.32
CA PRO A 62 7.13 -8.70 -3.55
C PRO A 62 7.37 -9.06 -5.02
N ALA A 63 6.64 -8.45 -5.95
CA ALA A 63 6.77 -8.74 -7.38
C ALA A 63 8.15 -8.32 -7.91
N VAL A 64 8.67 -7.17 -7.49
CA VAL A 64 10.04 -6.74 -7.81
C VAL A 64 11.06 -7.74 -7.27
N THR A 65 10.89 -8.18 -6.02
CA THR A 65 11.79 -9.16 -5.40
C THR A 65 11.80 -10.48 -6.15
N VAL A 66 10.63 -11.00 -6.53
CA VAL A 66 10.51 -12.21 -7.37
C VAL A 66 11.19 -12.00 -8.72
N ALA A 67 10.93 -10.87 -9.39
CA ALA A 67 11.55 -10.56 -10.68
C ALA A 67 13.08 -10.50 -10.60
N MET A 68 13.63 -9.97 -9.50
CA MET A 68 15.09 -9.90 -9.29
C MET A 68 15.70 -11.30 -9.06
N VAL A 69 14.97 -12.22 -8.43
CA VAL A 69 15.41 -13.62 -8.30
C VAL A 69 15.35 -14.32 -9.66
N LEU A 70 14.25 -14.20 -10.40
CA LEU A 70 14.08 -14.84 -11.71
C LEU A 70 15.12 -14.34 -12.73
N SER A 71 15.45 -13.05 -12.68
CA SER A 71 16.49 -12.46 -13.52
C SER A 71 17.92 -12.73 -13.04
N LYS A 72 18.10 -13.56 -11.99
CA LYS A 72 19.40 -13.90 -11.38
C LYS A 72 20.19 -12.69 -10.83
N ARG A 73 19.52 -11.57 -10.59
CA ARG A 73 20.11 -10.37 -9.97
C ARG A 73 20.13 -10.44 -8.44
N MET A 74 19.34 -11.34 -7.86
CA MET A 74 19.31 -11.63 -6.43
C MET A 74 19.34 -13.15 -6.21
N LYS A 75 20.03 -13.59 -5.15
CA LYS A 75 20.05 -15.00 -4.73
C LYS A 75 18.70 -15.41 -4.15
N ALA A 76 18.21 -16.59 -4.51
CA ALA A 76 16.90 -17.11 -4.08
C ALA A 76 16.80 -17.32 -2.55
N ASP A 77 17.92 -17.57 -1.87
CA ASP A 77 17.96 -17.73 -0.40
C ASP A 77 17.51 -16.47 0.36
N LYS A 78 17.58 -15.29 -0.27
CA LYS A 78 17.13 -14.03 0.31
C LYS A 78 15.65 -13.73 0.09
N LEU A 79 14.98 -14.44 -0.83
CA LEU A 79 13.60 -14.16 -1.23
C LEU A 79 12.66 -14.08 -0.03
N LEU A 80 12.62 -15.13 0.78
CA LEU A 80 11.70 -15.20 1.92
C LEU A 80 11.94 -14.07 2.93
N SER A 81 13.20 -13.72 3.19
CA SER A 81 13.56 -12.64 4.10
C SER A 81 13.05 -11.28 3.62
N TYR A 82 13.12 -11.01 2.31
CA TYR A 82 12.60 -9.78 1.72
C TYR A 82 11.07 -9.75 1.77
N LEU A 83 10.41 -10.83 1.39
CA LEU A 83 8.94 -10.92 1.43
C LEU A 83 8.42 -10.71 2.85
N LEU A 84 8.98 -11.40 3.84
CA LEU A 84 8.55 -11.24 5.24
C LEU A 84 8.75 -9.80 5.74
N ALA A 85 9.87 -9.16 5.40
CA ALA A 85 10.14 -7.78 5.75
C ALA A 85 9.12 -6.81 5.13
N GLN A 86 8.81 -7.01 3.85
CA GLN A 86 7.85 -6.18 3.10
C GLN A 86 6.42 -6.34 3.67
N PHE A 87 5.97 -7.57 3.90
CA PHE A 87 4.66 -7.80 4.52
C PHE A 87 4.57 -7.22 5.93
N ALA A 88 5.62 -7.41 6.75
CA ALA A 88 5.66 -6.82 8.09
C ALA A 88 5.64 -5.29 8.04
N GLY A 89 6.41 -4.67 7.13
CA GLY A 89 6.42 -3.22 6.95
C GLY A 89 5.06 -2.66 6.53
N ALA A 90 4.40 -3.29 5.56
CA ALA A 90 3.07 -2.89 5.11
C ALA A 90 2.02 -3.06 6.22
N PHE A 91 2.04 -4.19 6.94
CA PHE A 91 1.15 -4.43 8.07
C PHE A 91 1.31 -3.39 9.16
N LEU A 92 2.54 -3.06 9.55
CA LEU A 92 2.82 -2.03 10.56
C LEU A 92 2.34 -0.65 10.11
N ALA A 93 2.50 -0.29 8.84
CA ALA A 93 1.98 0.96 8.32
C ALA A 93 0.46 1.03 8.39
N GLY A 94 -0.23 -0.04 7.98
CA GLY A 94 -1.69 -0.14 8.12
C GLY A 94 -2.15 -0.06 9.57
N ALA A 95 -1.46 -0.74 10.49
CA ALA A 95 -1.77 -0.70 11.93
C ALA A 95 -1.60 0.70 12.51
N VAL A 96 -0.53 1.41 12.14
CA VAL A 96 -0.30 2.80 12.58
C VAL A 96 -1.39 3.73 12.03
N LEU A 97 -1.69 3.64 10.73
CA LEU A 97 -2.76 4.44 10.13
C LEU A 97 -4.11 4.17 10.78
N TYR A 98 -4.45 2.89 11.00
CA TYR A 98 -5.69 2.55 11.66
C TYR A 98 -5.72 3.09 13.10
N GLY A 99 -4.64 2.97 13.86
CA GLY A 99 -4.55 3.49 15.22
C GLY A 99 -4.74 5.01 15.30
N LEU A 100 -4.19 5.74 14.33
CA LEU A 100 -4.33 7.20 14.24
C LEU A 100 -5.72 7.65 13.77
N LEU A 101 -6.32 6.93 12.84
CA LEU A 101 -7.54 7.33 12.15
C LEU A 101 -8.81 6.63 12.66
N ALA A 102 -8.71 5.65 13.57
CA ALA A 102 -9.86 4.86 14.02
C ALA A 102 -11.07 5.70 14.50
N PRO A 103 -10.90 6.78 15.28
CA PRO A 103 -12.03 7.65 15.65
C PRO A 103 -12.67 8.34 14.43
N THR A 104 -11.85 8.81 13.50
CA THR A 104 -12.31 9.49 12.28
C THR A 104 -13.03 8.53 11.34
N ILE A 105 -12.50 7.30 11.19
CA ILE A 105 -13.15 6.23 10.41
C ILE A 105 -14.53 5.93 11.00
N SER A 106 -14.62 5.74 12.32
CA SER A 106 -15.89 5.44 12.98
C SER A 106 -16.90 6.59 12.84
N ALA A 107 -16.45 7.83 12.93
CA ALA A 107 -17.31 9.00 12.73
C ALA A 107 -17.80 9.09 11.27
N TYR A 108 -16.91 8.84 10.32
CA TYR A 108 -17.25 8.81 8.89
C TYR A 108 -18.28 7.70 8.58
N GLU A 109 -18.05 6.49 9.07
CA GLU A 109 -18.94 5.34 8.89
C GLU A 109 -20.34 5.63 9.47
N LEU A 110 -20.40 6.21 10.68
CA LEU A 110 -21.66 6.60 11.31
C LEU A 110 -22.40 7.66 10.48
N ALA A 111 -21.71 8.70 10.02
CA ALA A 111 -22.30 9.77 9.24
C ALA A 111 -22.86 9.31 7.89
N HIS A 112 -22.27 8.26 7.29
CA HIS A 112 -22.68 7.71 5.99
C HIS A 112 -23.50 6.44 6.11
N GLY A 113 -23.87 6.00 7.32
CA GLY A 113 -24.66 4.79 7.53
C GLY A 113 -23.93 3.50 7.13
N ILE A 114 -22.59 3.50 7.14
CA ILE A 114 -21.77 2.36 6.74
C ILE A 114 -21.69 1.38 7.91
N VAL A 115 -22.07 0.12 7.64
CA VAL A 115 -21.92 -0.99 8.59
C VAL A 115 -20.75 -1.86 8.14
N ARG A 116 -19.79 -2.08 9.02
CA ARG A 116 -18.60 -2.91 8.72
C ARG A 116 -19.02 -4.34 8.38
N GLY A 117 -18.41 -4.90 7.35
CA GLY A 117 -18.73 -6.22 6.81
C GLY A 117 -19.84 -6.22 5.75
N THR A 118 -20.46 -5.08 5.46
CA THR A 118 -21.36 -4.91 4.31
C THR A 118 -20.58 -4.38 3.10
N GLU A 119 -21.21 -4.41 1.92
CA GLU A 119 -20.63 -3.87 0.69
C GLU A 119 -20.26 -2.39 0.84
N ALA A 120 -21.07 -1.60 1.53
CA ALA A 120 -20.77 -0.17 1.80
C ALA A 120 -19.47 0.04 2.57
N SER A 121 -19.01 -0.94 3.36
CA SER A 121 -17.75 -0.81 4.12
C SER A 121 -16.49 -0.90 3.27
N ILE A 122 -16.60 -1.24 1.98
CA ILE A 122 -15.49 -1.21 1.04
C ILE A 122 -14.92 0.20 0.92
N ASP A 123 -15.75 1.23 1.02
CA ASP A 123 -15.31 2.62 0.94
C ASP A 123 -14.27 2.98 2.01
N THR A 124 -14.43 2.49 3.22
CA THR A 124 -13.43 2.69 4.28
C THR A 124 -12.31 1.66 4.28
N ALA A 125 -12.60 0.43 3.84
CA ALA A 125 -11.59 -0.63 3.78
C ALA A 125 -10.54 -0.40 2.67
N ARG A 126 -10.91 0.22 1.53
CA ARG A 126 -9.98 0.54 0.42
C ARG A 126 -8.85 1.49 0.80
N MET A 127 -8.92 2.16 1.93
CA MET A 127 -7.81 2.96 2.46
C MET A 127 -6.59 2.11 2.82
N PHE A 128 -6.78 0.82 3.11
CA PHE A 128 -5.75 -0.10 3.57
C PHE A 128 -5.33 -1.12 2.53
N GLY A 129 -6.00 -1.19 1.39
CA GLY A 129 -5.65 -2.12 0.31
C GLY A 129 -6.67 -2.14 -0.80
N GLU A 130 -6.29 -2.79 -1.88
CA GLU A 130 -7.13 -3.00 -3.05
C GLU A 130 -7.91 -4.30 -2.92
N PHE A 131 -9.16 -4.29 -3.33
CA PHE A 131 -10.00 -5.48 -3.41
C PHE A 131 -10.04 -6.01 -4.84
N TYR A 132 -9.65 -7.26 -5.02
CA TYR A 132 -9.71 -7.92 -6.31
C TYR A 132 -10.35 -9.31 -6.18
N PRO A 133 -11.38 -9.62 -6.97
CA PRO A 133 -12.20 -8.70 -7.78
C PRO A 133 -12.94 -7.68 -6.91
N ASN A 134 -13.20 -6.48 -7.44
CA ASN A 134 -13.94 -5.47 -6.70
C ASN A 134 -15.40 -5.96 -6.49
N PRO A 135 -15.85 -6.14 -5.26
CA PRO A 135 -17.24 -6.59 -5.02
C PRO A 135 -18.22 -5.58 -5.61
N GLY A 136 -19.16 -6.07 -6.43
CA GLY A 136 -20.17 -5.23 -7.07
C GLY A 136 -19.80 -4.60 -8.41
N ASP A 137 -18.55 -4.68 -8.86
CA ASP A 137 -18.16 -4.15 -10.16
C ASP A 137 -17.37 -5.17 -10.99
N SER A 138 -18.05 -5.83 -11.90
CA SER A 138 -17.43 -6.82 -12.80
C SER A 138 -16.57 -6.21 -13.89
N THR A 139 -16.63 -4.89 -14.09
CA THR A 139 -16.04 -4.20 -15.24
C THR A 139 -14.70 -3.51 -14.93
N VAL A 140 -14.45 -3.11 -13.70
CA VAL A 140 -13.28 -2.26 -13.35
C VAL A 140 -11.99 -3.06 -13.15
N SER A 141 -12.10 -4.34 -12.85
CA SER A 141 -10.95 -5.17 -12.47
C SER A 141 -9.87 -5.34 -13.55
N TYR A 142 -10.21 -5.18 -14.81
CA TYR A 142 -9.31 -5.49 -15.92
C TYR A 142 -8.65 -4.26 -16.53
N THR A 143 -9.21 -3.08 -16.34
CA THR A 143 -8.68 -1.85 -16.97
C THR A 143 -7.35 -1.39 -16.40
N HIS A 144 -7.01 -1.79 -15.18
CA HIS A 144 -5.73 -1.45 -14.55
C HIS A 144 -4.60 -2.45 -14.84
N LEU A 145 -4.94 -3.62 -15.39
CA LEU A 145 -3.99 -4.68 -15.72
C LEU A 145 -3.71 -4.82 -17.21
N THR A 146 -4.53 -4.23 -18.06
CA THR A 146 -4.25 -4.18 -19.51
C THR A 146 -3.31 -3.02 -19.79
N LEU A 147 -2.06 -3.36 -20.09
CA LEU A 147 -1.14 -2.41 -20.72
C LEU A 147 -1.78 -1.93 -22.03
N PRO A 148 -1.76 -0.64 -22.33
CA PRO A 148 -2.17 -0.17 -23.64
C PRO A 148 -1.30 -0.84 -24.70
N THR A 149 -1.93 -1.57 -25.58
CA THR A 149 -1.30 -2.11 -26.80
C THR A 149 -1.00 -0.99 -27.76
#